data_643035e90d501edc70d3fee272a4e53f
#
_entry.id   643035e90d501edc70d3fee272a4e53f
#
_cell.length_a   1.000
_cell.length_b   1.000
_cell.length_c   1.000
_cell.angle_alpha   90.00
_cell.angle_beta   90.00
_cell.angle_gamma   90.00
#
_symmetry.space_group_name_H-M   'P 1'
#
loop_
_entity.id
_entity.type
_entity.pdbx_description
1 polymer ?
#
loop_
_entity_poly.entity_id
_entity_poly.type
_entity_poly.pdbx_seq_one_letter_code
_entity_poly.pdbx_strand_id
1 'polypeptide(L)'
;MEHIMKLYASNFEALANNNKTREYRLNDSKRRLIKPSDTIRFQKLPDFDEEEIAEVLKREDFPDWYSCYEKYFDEDFKDTYQDVEAVVQDTYNGYYTEEETKENGCVVFTIKVLQKIKK
;
A
#
# COMPACT_ATOMS: atom_id res chain seq x y z
N MET A 1 3.54 13.71 -11.19
CA MET A 1 2.16 13.32 -11.50
C MET A 1 1.45 12.88 -10.22
N GLU A 2 0.18 13.19 -10.09
CA GLU A 2 -0.59 12.78 -8.93
C GLU A 2 -1.46 11.57 -9.26
N HIS A 3 -1.48 10.59 -8.36
CA HIS A 3 -2.30 9.39 -8.46
C HIS A 3 -3.29 9.37 -7.30
N ILE A 4 -4.42 8.71 -7.46
CA ILE A 4 -5.46 8.65 -6.43
C ILE A 4 -5.61 7.21 -5.95
N MET A 5 -5.60 7.01 -4.63
CA MET A 5 -5.89 5.73 -4.00
C MET A 5 -6.85 5.91 -2.83
N LYS A 6 -7.58 4.87 -2.51
CA LYS A 6 -8.52 4.86 -1.39
C LYS A 6 -7.98 3.96 -0.28
N LEU A 7 -8.15 4.40 0.97
CA LEU A 7 -7.75 3.61 2.15
C LEU A 7 -8.92 3.49 3.12
N TYR A 8 -9.06 2.31 3.71
CA TYR A 8 -9.95 2.13 4.86
C TYR A 8 -9.45 2.97 6.02
N ALA A 9 -10.37 3.34 6.93
CA ALA A 9 -10.07 4.26 8.01
C ALA A 9 -8.84 3.84 8.84
N SER A 10 -8.70 2.56 9.17
CA SER A 10 -7.56 2.08 9.96
C SER A 10 -6.22 2.29 9.27
N ASN A 11 -6.14 2.01 7.98
CA ASN A 11 -4.93 2.23 7.19
C ASN A 11 -4.64 3.72 7.01
N PHE A 12 -5.69 4.51 6.83
CA PHE A 12 -5.55 5.95 6.70
C PHE A 12 -4.97 6.57 7.98
N GLU A 13 -5.49 6.18 9.15
CA GLU A 13 -4.99 6.67 10.44
C GLU A 13 -3.55 6.23 10.70
N ALA A 14 -3.18 5.01 10.33
CA ALA A 14 -1.81 4.53 10.46
C ALA A 14 -0.85 5.36 9.61
N LEU A 15 -1.25 5.73 8.41
CA LEU A 15 -0.46 6.60 7.53
C LEU A 15 -0.33 8.00 8.13
N ALA A 16 -1.44 8.55 8.64
CA ALA A 16 -1.46 9.89 9.24
C ALA A 16 -0.52 10.01 10.44
N ASN A 17 -0.37 8.93 11.21
CA ASN A 17 0.46 8.89 12.41
C ASN A 17 1.89 8.44 12.15
N ASN A 18 2.28 8.30 10.88
CA ASN A 18 3.59 7.79 10.46
C ASN A 18 3.90 6.37 10.92
N ASN A 19 2.87 5.60 11.31
CA ASN A 19 3.02 4.17 11.65
C ASN A 19 3.02 3.30 10.41
N LYS A 20 2.61 3.85 9.27
CA LYS A 20 2.62 3.20 7.98
C LYS A 20 3.42 4.07 7.01
N THR A 21 4.51 3.51 6.49
CA THR A 21 5.40 4.22 5.56
C THR A 21 5.54 3.50 4.22
N ARG A 22 4.86 2.36 4.07
CA ARG A 22 4.85 1.58 2.83
C ARG A 22 3.42 1.21 2.47
N GLU A 23 3.11 1.31 1.17
CA GLU A 23 1.83 0.92 0.61
C GLU A 23 2.04 -0.29 -0.29
N TYR A 24 1.25 -1.35 -0.05
CA TYR A 24 1.34 -2.63 -0.77
C TYR A 24 0.13 -2.77 -1.68
N ARG A 25 0.39 -2.91 -2.98
CA ARG A 25 -0.69 -2.99 -3.98
C ARG A 25 -0.40 -4.02 -5.05
N LEU A 26 -1.46 -4.51 -5.70
CA LEU A 26 -1.34 -5.27 -6.93
C LEU A 26 -0.71 -4.36 -7.99
N ASN A 27 0.25 -4.89 -8.74
CA ASN A 27 0.97 -4.12 -9.76
C ASN A 27 0.20 -4.11 -11.07
N ASP A 28 -1.05 -3.66 -11.04
CA ASP A 28 -1.93 -3.55 -12.19
C ASP A 28 -1.56 -2.35 -13.09
N SER A 29 -2.30 -2.16 -14.16
CA SER A 29 -2.01 -1.10 -15.14
C SER A 29 -1.96 0.29 -14.51
N LYS A 30 -2.82 0.55 -13.52
CA LYS A 30 -2.87 1.85 -12.84
C LYS A 30 -1.63 2.07 -11.97
N ARG A 31 -1.19 1.05 -11.23
CA ARG A 31 -0.02 1.17 -10.35
C ARG A 31 1.29 1.17 -11.11
N ARG A 32 1.33 0.58 -12.31
CA ARG A 32 2.53 0.61 -13.15
C ARG A 32 2.92 2.01 -13.60
N LEU A 33 2.00 2.95 -13.56
CA LEU A 33 2.24 4.35 -13.94
C LEU A 33 2.91 5.16 -12.84
N ILE A 34 2.95 4.66 -11.62
CA ILE A 34 3.46 5.40 -10.46
C ILE A 34 4.97 5.30 -10.37
N LYS A 35 5.65 6.43 -10.33
CA LYS A 35 7.12 6.51 -10.31
C LYS A 35 7.61 7.23 -9.06
N PRO A 36 8.87 7.00 -8.64
CA PRO A 36 9.48 7.84 -7.61
C PRO A 36 9.37 9.32 -7.98
N SER A 37 9.13 10.15 -7.00
CA SER A 37 8.85 11.58 -7.10
C SER A 37 7.42 11.92 -7.48
N ASP A 38 6.62 10.97 -7.91
CA ASP A 38 5.17 11.18 -8.06
C ASP A 38 4.53 11.32 -6.68
N THR A 39 3.30 11.83 -6.65
CA THR A 39 2.51 11.90 -5.43
C THR A 39 1.29 11.01 -5.51
N ILE A 40 0.82 10.55 -4.34
CA ILE A 40 -0.42 9.79 -4.21
C ILE A 40 -1.34 10.57 -3.29
N ARG A 41 -2.56 10.81 -3.75
CA ARG A 41 -3.63 11.38 -2.93
C ARG A 41 -4.44 10.20 -2.37
N PHE A 42 -4.32 10.00 -1.07
CA PHE A 42 -5.08 8.97 -0.36
C PHE A 42 -6.39 9.56 0.16
N GLN A 43 -7.49 8.94 -0.19
CA GLN A 43 -8.84 9.33 0.22
C GLN A 43 -9.35 8.34 1.26
N LYS A 44 -9.82 8.86 2.39
CA LYS A 44 -10.30 8.03 3.50
C LYS A 44 -11.71 7.51 3.20
N LEU A 45 -11.87 6.19 3.19
CA LEU A 45 -13.20 5.55 3.09
C LEU A 45 -13.92 5.61 4.43
N PRO A 46 -15.24 5.65 4.47
CA PRO A 46 -16.15 5.63 3.31
C PRO A 46 -16.54 7.02 2.78
N ASP A 47 -16.33 8.09 3.55
CA ASP A 47 -16.94 9.39 3.29
C ASP A 47 -16.04 10.38 2.53
N PHE A 48 -14.75 10.06 2.36
CA PHE A 48 -13.77 10.94 1.71
C PHE A 48 -13.67 12.33 2.39
N ASP A 49 -13.95 12.38 3.69
CA ASP A 49 -13.90 13.63 4.46
C ASP A 49 -12.48 14.04 4.84
N GLU A 50 -11.52 13.15 4.68
CA GLU A 50 -10.10 13.43 4.89
C GLU A 50 -9.29 12.87 3.74
N GLU A 51 -8.21 13.57 3.42
CA GLU A 51 -7.25 13.15 2.41
C GLU A 51 -5.82 13.38 2.89
N GLU A 52 -4.89 12.63 2.34
CA GLU A 52 -3.46 12.84 2.57
C GLU A 52 -2.72 12.75 1.25
N ILE A 53 -1.78 13.66 1.05
CA ILE A 53 -0.91 13.64 -0.13
C ILE A 53 0.46 13.16 0.31
N ALA A 54 0.95 12.09 -0.31
CA ALA A 54 2.24 11.50 -0.01
C ALA A 54 3.12 11.47 -1.25
N GLU A 55 4.42 11.68 -1.04
CA GLU A 55 5.42 11.52 -2.08
C GLU A 55 5.90 10.08 -2.14
N VAL A 56 6.05 9.56 -3.36
CA VAL A 56 6.65 8.23 -3.59
C VAL A 56 8.16 8.39 -3.55
N LEU A 57 8.78 7.83 -2.53
CA LEU A 57 10.24 7.88 -2.36
C LEU A 57 10.94 6.74 -3.09
N LYS A 58 10.29 5.57 -3.14
CA LYS A 58 10.86 4.36 -3.70
C LYS A 58 9.75 3.44 -4.19
N ARG A 59 10.02 2.73 -5.28
CA ARG A 59 9.13 1.72 -5.84
C ARG A 59 9.88 0.39 -5.93
N GLU A 60 9.27 -0.70 -5.47
CA GLU A 60 9.84 -2.04 -5.56
C GLU A 60 8.79 -3.01 -6.09
N ASP A 61 9.15 -3.75 -7.15
CA ASP A 61 8.26 -4.71 -7.79
C ASP A 61 8.65 -6.13 -7.37
N PHE A 62 7.64 -6.98 -7.14
CA PHE A 62 7.82 -8.37 -6.74
C PHE A 62 6.91 -9.28 -7.56
N PRO A 63 7.32 -10.55 -7.80
CA PRO A 63 6.49 -11.48 -8.57
C PRO A 63 5.28 -12.01 -7.80
N ASP A 64 5.33 -12.04 -6.47
CA ASP A 64 4.27 -12.57 -5.63
C ASP A 64 4.23 -11.90 -4.26
N TRP A 65 3.17 -12.17 -3.49
CA TRP A 65 2.99 -11.57 -2.18
C TRP A 65 3.98 -12.10 -1.15
N TYR A 66 4.38 -13.37 -1.25
CA TYR A 66 5.32 -13.93 -0.30
C TYR A 66 6.66 -13.18 -0.32
N SER A 67 7.26 -13.04 -1.50
CA SER A 67 8.54 -12.31 -1.63
C SER A 67 8.39 -10.84 -1.25
N CYS A 68 7.24 -10.25 -1.56
CA CYS A 68 6.93 -8.87 -1.22
C CYS A 68 6.91 -8.65 0.29
N TYR A 69 6.14 -9.46 1.01
CA TYR A 69 5.99 -9.32 2.46
C TYR A 69 7.21 -9.77 3.25
N GLU A 70 7.93 -10.76 2.74
CA GLU A 70 9.15 -11.27 3.40
C GLU A 70 10.17 -10.15 3.60
N LYS A 71 10.33 -9.28 2.62
CA LYS A 71 11.34 -8.23 2.68
C LYS A 71 11.15 -7.28 3.86
N TYR A 72 9.91 -6.91 4.17
CA TYR A 72 9.60 -5.92 5.20
C TYR A 72 8.75 -6.50 6.33
N PHE A 73 8.80 -7.82 6.53
CA PHE A 73 7.97 -8.46 7.54
C PHE A 73 8.24 -7.90 8.93
N ASP A 74 9.49 -7.77 9.32
CA ASP A 74 9.86 -7.30 10.66
C ASP A 74 9.44 -5.85 10.89
N GLU A 75 9.52 -5.01 9.87
CA GLU A 75 9.18 -3.60 9.98
C GLU A 75 7.67 -3.37 9.98
N ASP A 76 6.92 -4.09 9.13
CA ASP A 76 5.53 -3.74 8.85
C ASP A 76 4.49 -4.73 9.38
N PHE A 77 4.84 -5.99 9.62
CA PHE A 77 3.84 -7.04 9.86
C PHE A 77 4.04 -7.87 11.12
N LYS A 78 5.23 -7.88 11.67
CA LYS A 78 5.61 -8.72 12.80
C LYS A 78 4.70 -8.57 14.02
N ASP A 79 4.25 -7.35 14.31
CA ASP A 79 3.43 -7.09 15.47
C ASP A 79 1.96 -7.53 15.29
N THR A 80 1.55 -7.76 14.05
CA THR A 80 0.16 -8.10 13.72
C THR A 80 0.00 -9.56 13.28
N TYR A 81 1.01 -10.12 12.62
CA TYR A 81 0.96 -11.45 12.00
C TYR A 81 2.03 -12.37 12.56
N GLN A 82 1.71 -13.64 12.64
CA GLN A 82 2.62 -14.67 13.14
C GLN A 82 3.80 -14.90 12.21
N ASP A 83 3.54 -14.91 10.89
CA ASP A 83 4.54 -15.17 9.86
C ASP A 83 4.11 -14.60 8.51
N VAL A 84 4.98 -14.68 7.53
CA VAL A 84 4.74 -14.19 6.17
C VAL A 84 3.53 -14.88 5.53
N GLU A 85 3.40 -16.18 5.73
CA GLU A 85 2.29 -16.98 5.20
C GLU A 85 0.94 -16.42 5.65
N ALA A 86 0.83 -16.00 6.91
CA ALA A 86 -0.40 -15.43 7.44
C ALA A 86 -0.79 -14.13 6.73
N VAL A 87 0.19 -13.27 6.40
CA VAL A 87 -0.08 -12.04 5.64
C VAL A 87 -0.57 -12.38 4.23
N VAL A 88 0.07 -13.33 3.58
CA VAL A 88 -0.30 -13.77 2.23
C VAL A 88 -1.74 -14.31 2.21
N GLN A 89 -2.08 -15.15 3.17
CA GLN A 89 -3.44 -15.72 3.26
C GLN A 89 -4.49 -14.64 3.47
N ASP A 90 -4.20 -13.67 4.32
CA ASP A 90 -5.11 -12.55 4.58
C ASP A 90 -5.34 -11.73 3.30
N THR A 91 -4.31 -11.52 2.51
CA THR A 91 -4.39 -10.82 1.23
C THR A 91 -5.31 -11.55 0.25
N TYR A 92 -5.15 -12.86 0.10
CA TYR A 92 -6.00 -13.65 -0.79
C TYR A 92 -7.43 -13.80 -0.27
N ASN A 93 -7.64 -13.73 1.03
CA ASN A 93 -8.97 -13.84 1.62
C ASN A 93 -9.79 -12.54 1.50
N GLY A 94 -9.15 -11.39 1.35
CA GLY A 94 -9.87 -10.13 1.42
C GLY A 94 -9.60 -9.11 0.33
N TYR A 95 -8.53 -9.23 -0.45
CA TYR A 95 -8.11 -8.13 -1.34
C TYR A 95 -7.92 -8.54 -2.80
N TYR A 96 -7.15 -9.59 -3.07
CA TYR A 96 -6.76 -9.97 -4.43
C TYR A 96 -6.79 -11.47 -4.62
N THR A 97 -6.97 -11.92 -5.88
CA THR A 97 -6.94 -13.33 -6.20
C THR A 97 -5.54 -13.79 -6.60
N GLU A 98 -5.32 -15.11 -6.56
CA GLU A 98 -4.05 -15.68 -7.03
C GLU A 98 -3.83 -15.43 -8.52
N GLU A 99 -4.90 -15.48 -9.32
CA GLU A 99 -4.83 -15.23 -10.77
C GLU A 99 -4.39 -13.82 -11.08
N GLU A 100 -4.99 -12.83 -10.41
CA GLU A 100 -4.59 -11.43 -10.55
C GLU A 100 -3.11 -11.23 -10.22
N THR A 101 -2.65 -11.89 -9.17
CA THR A 101 -1.27 -11.78 -8.72
C THR A 101 -0.30 -12.39 -9.73
N LYS A 102 -0.65 -13.54 -10.32
CA LYS A 102 0.18 -14.17 -11.35
C LYS A 102 0.33 -13.29 -12.58
N GLU A 103 -0.73 -12.59 -12.97
CA GLU A 103 -0.73 -11.72 -14.15
C GLU A 103 0.03 -10.42 -13.90
N ASN A 104 -0.06 -9.86 -12.71
CA ASN A 104 0.36 -8.48 -12.45
C ASN A 104 1.58 -8.36 -11.54
N GLY A 105 1.77 -9.32 -10.63
CA GLY A 105 2.76 -9.16 -9.56
C GLY A 105 2.29 -8.15 -8.53
N CYS A 106 3.20 -7.78 -7.63
CA CYS A 106 2.93 -6.88 -6.52
C CYS A 106 3.92 -5.72 -6.55
N VAL A 107 3.55 -4.61 -5.93
CA VAL A 107 4.40 -3.44 -5.83
C VAL A 107 4.33 -2.86 -4.42
N VAL A 108 5.47 -2.40 -3.93
CA VAL A 108 5.58 -1.67 -2.65
C VAL A 108 6.05 -0.26 -2.95
N PHE A 109 5.31 0.70 -2.45
CA PHE A 109 5.70 2.11 -2.50
C PHE A 109 6.14 2.55 -1.11
N THR A 110 7.38 3.01 -0.98
CA THR A 110 7.82 3.71 0.22
C THR A 110 7.40 5.17 0.06
N ILE A 111 6.67 5.70 1.03
CA ILE A 111 5.99 6.99 0.91
C ILE A 111 6.27 7.89 2.10
N LYS A 112 6.13 9.21 1.86
CA LYS A 112 6.25 10.24 2.89
C LYS A 112 5.06 11.19 2.77
N VAL A 113 4.32 11.35 3.85
CA VAL A 113 3.18 12.28 3.88
C VAL A 113 3.69 13.72 3.83
N LEU A 114 3.18 14.48 2.85
CA LEU A 114 3.52 15.89 2.66
C LEU A 114 2.42 16.81 3.19
N GLN A 115 1.17 16.40 3.09
CA GLN A 115 0.03 17.26 3.40
C GLN A 115 -1.16 16.43 3.88
N LYS A 116 -1.86 16.94 4.89
CA LYS A 116 -3.11 16.36 5.39
C LYS A 116 -4.23 17.37 5.12
N ILE A 117 -5.35 16.89 4.57
CA ILE A 117 -6.49 17.71 4.19
C ILE A 117 -7.73 17.20 4.92
N LYS A 118 -8.39 18.09 5.63
CA LYS A 118 -9.64 17.78 6.32
C LYS A 118 -10.74 18.63 5.71
N LYS A 119 -11.80 17.98 5.27
CA LYS A 119 -12.90 18.67 4.58
C LYS A 119 -14.05 18.98 5.51
#